data_573bedf89b47fd2e5451900d5c45348c
#
_entry.id   573bedf89b47fd2e5451900d5c45348c
#
_cell.length_a   1.000
_cell.length_b   1.000
_cell.length_c   1.000
_cell.angle_alpha   90.00
_cell.angle_beta   90.00
_cell.angle_gamma   90.00
#
_symmetry.space_group_name_H-M   'P 1'
#
loop_
_entity.id
_entity.type
_entity.pdbx_description
1 polymer ?
#
loop_
_entity_poly.entity_id
_entity_poly.type
_entity_poly.pdbx_seq_one_letter_code
_entity_poly.pdbx_strand_id
1 'polypeptide(L)'
;MGKEKKVVYAFIDSQNLNLGVLASGWRLDFAKFRKYLAAKYNVNKAFLFIGYIPKNHSLYESLKQAGYKIIFKPTIRGKKKGSGETKGNVDAELVLHSMIEFPNYDGAIIISGDGDFYCLVEYLEKKNKLLKIVVPNDKYSSLLRKFAQYIVSVNLFKDKVKRG
;
A
#
# COMPACT_ATOMS: atom_id res chain seq x y z
N MET A 1 -5.98 -27.76 -19.84
CA MET A 1 -6.43 -27.50 -18.48
C MET A 1 -5.84 -26.23 -17.97
N GLY A 2 -6.67 -25.22 -17.83
CA GLY A 2 -6.24 -23.91 -17.38
C GLY A 2 -5.84 -23.91 -15.90
N LYS A 3 -4.69 -23.34 -15.61
CA LYS A 3 -4.36 -23.02 -14.23
C LYS A 3 -5.37 -22.01 -13.73
N GLU A 4 -6.00 -22.28 -12.60
CA GLU A 4 -6.85 -21.32 -11.94
C GLU A 4 -6.02 -20.07 -11.66
N LYS A 5 -6.51 -18.92 -12.10
CA LYS A 5 -5.83 -17.66 -11.82
C LYS A 5 -5.94 -17.37 -10.33
N LYS A 6 -4.81 -17.17 -9.69
CA LYS A 6 -4.79 -16.74 -8.29
C LYS A 6 -5.39 -15.34 -8.18
N VAL A 7 -6.20 -15.15 -7.16
CA VAL A 7 -6.75 -13.83 -6.81
C VAL A 7 -5.72 -13.11 -5.95
N VAL A 8 -5.28 -11.94 -6.40
CA VAL A 8 -4.26 -11.14 -5.72
C VAL A 8 -4.84 -9.80 -5.34
N TYR A 9 -4.75 -9.45 -4.06
CA TYR A 9 -5.15 -8.14 -3.56
C TYR A 9 -3.94 -7.39 -3.04
N ALA A 10 -3.91 -6.08 -3.27
CA ALA A 10 -2.87 -5.20 -2.75
C ALA A 10 -3.44 -4.31 -1.66
N PHE A 11 -2.68 -4.13 -0.59
CA PHE A 11 -3.05 -3.29 0.57
C PHE A 11 -1.98 -2.22 0.74
N ILE A 12 -2.35 -0.98 0.51
CA ILE A 12 -1.41 0.13 0.32
C ILE A 12 -1.52 1.14 1.44
N ASP A 13 -0.43 1.32 2.20
CA ASP A 13 -0.26 2.43 3.12
C ASP A 13 0.15 3.66 2.30
N SER A 14 -0.82 4.48 1.95
CA SER A 14 -0.63 5.60 1.03
C SER A 14 0.41 6.59 1.52
N GLN A 15 0.35 6.96 2.80
CA GLN A 15 1.27 7.95 3.37
C GLN A 15 2.70 7.44 3.37
N ASN A 16 2.92 6.22 3.86
CA ASN A 16 4.25 5.63 3.89
C ASN A 16 4.85 5.55 2.49
N LEU A 17 4.06 5.06 1.53
CA LEU A 17 4.50 4.95 0.15
C LEU A 17 4.86 6.31 -0.45
N ASN A 18 3.97 7.29 -0.32
CA ASN A 18 4.16 8.61 -0.91
C ASN A 18 5.36 9.34 -0.30
N LEU A 19 5.45 9.35 1.03
CA LEU A 19 6.55 10.03 1.72
C LEU A 19 7.89 9.36 1.42
N GLY A 20 7.92 8.03 1.36
CA GLY A 20 9.15 7.30 1.07
C GLY A 20 9.65 7.54 -0.35
N VAL A 21 8.74 7.64 -1.31
CA VAL A 21 9.11 7.95 -2.70
C VAL A 21 9.61 9.39 -2.81
N LEU A 22 8.93 10.34 -2.15
CA LEU A 22 9.39 11.72 -2.12
C LEU A 22 10.78 11.85 -1.50
N ALA A 23 11.07 11.08 -0.45
CA ALA A 23 12.38 11.07 0.17
C ALA A 23 13.48 10.58 -0.78
N SER A 24 13.11 9.80 -1.78
CA SER A 24 14.04 9.33 -2.83
C SER A 24 14.21 10.34 -3.96
N GLY A 25 13.54 11.49 -3.89
CA GLY A 25 13.72 12.58 -4.85
C GLY A 25 12.83 12.53 -6.08
N TRP A 26 11.75 11.74 -6.06
CA TRP A 26 10.84 11.68 -7.19
C TRP A 26 9.38 11.56 -6.71
N ARG A 27 8.45 11.62 -7.63
CA ARG A 27 7.03 11.55 -7.33
C ARG A 27 6.38 10.36 -8.01
N LEU A 28 5.57 9.64 -7.24
CA LEU A 28 4.82 8.49 -7.72
C LEU A 28 3.56 8.96 -8.46
N ASP A 29 3.34 8.35 -9.64
CA ASP A 29 2.06 8.47 -10.34
C ASP A 29 1.20 7.27 -9.92
N PHE A 30 0.18 7.52 -9.12
CA PHE A 30 -0.64 6.44 -8.57
C PHE A 30 -1.42 5.70 -9.66
N ALA A 31 -1.81 6.37 -10.75
CA ALA A 31 -2.49 5.69 -11.86
C ALA A 31 -1.56 4.71 -12.57
N LYS A 32 -0.32 5.13 -12.82
CA LYS A 32 0.69 4.24 -13.40
C LYS A 32 1.02 3.07 -12.46
N PHE A 33 1.08 3.36 -11.16
CA PHE A 33 1.36 2.32 -10.18
C PHE A 33 0.27 1.27 -10.16
N ARG A 34 -1.00 1.70 -10.22
CA ARG A 34 -2.12 0.73 -10.28
C ARG A 34 -2.01 -0.18 -11.51
N LYS A 35 -1.68 0.41 -12.65
CA LYS A 35 -1.49 -0.36 -13.88
C LYS A 35 -0.32 -1.32 -13.77
N TYR A 36 0.77 -0.88 -13.15
CA TYR A 36 1.94 -1.72 -12.93
C TYR A 36 1.60 -2.94 -12.07
N LEU A 37 0.86 -2.72 -10.99
CA LEU A 37 0.43 -3.81 -10.10
C LEU A 37 -0.42 -4.83 -10.87
N ALA A 38 -1.33 -4.36 -11.71
CA ALA A 38 -2.17 -5.24 -12.51
C ALA A 38 -1.33 -6.03 -13.52
N ALA A 39 -0.40 -5.38 -14.20
CA ALA A 39 0.39 -6.01 -15.24
C ALA A 39 1.43 -6.98 -14.68
N LYS A 40 2.11 -6.59 -13.61
CA LYS A 40 3.22 -7.38 -13.07
C LYS A 40 2.74 -8.53 -12.18
N TYR A 41 1.76 -8.27 -11.33
CA TYR A 41 1.33 -9.22 -10.30
C TYR A 41 -0.10 -9.69 -10.43
N ASN A 42 -0.79 -9.30 -11.50
CA ASN A 42 -2.20 -9.65 -11.71
C ASN A 42 -3.11 -9.21 -10.55
N VAL A 43 -2.84 -8.03 -9.98
CA VAL A 43 -3.62 -7.52 -8.86
C VAL A 43 -5.06 -7.25 -9.31
N ASN A 44 -6.01 -7.93 -8.67
CA ASN A 44 -7.44 -7.80 -8.98
C ASN A 44 -8.05 -6.59 -8.28
N LYS A 45 -7.69 -6.38 -7.00
CA LYS A 45 -8.16 -5.25 -6.20
C LYS A 45 -7.00 -4.62 -5.47
N ALA A 46 -6.93 -3.30 -5.52
CA ALA A 46 -5.93 -2.52 -4.81
C ALA A 46 -6.65 -1.61 -3.81
N PHE A 47 -6.46 -1.89 -2.53
CA PHE A 47 -7.04 -1.11 -1.43
C PHE A 47 -6.04 -0.05 -1.01
N LEU A 48 -6.46 1.20 -1.09
CA LEU A 48 -5.62 2.34 -0.73
C LEU A 48 -6.13 2.93 0.58
N PHE A 49 -5.28 2.88 1.61
CA PHE A 49 -5.61 3.38 2.95
C PHE A 49 -5.03 4.77 3.11
N ILE A 50 -5.90 5.73 3.37
CA ILE A 50 -5.51 7.15 3.40
C ILE A 50 -6.35 7.91 4.43
N GLY A 51 -5.73 8.88 5.09
CA GLY A 51 -6.46 9.78 5.98
C GLY A 51 -7.37 10.69 5.17
N TYR A 52 -8.59 10.90 5.64
CA TYR A 52 -9.55 11.74 4.95
C TYR A 52 -9.30 13.22 5.19
N ILE A 53 -9.14 13.98 4.11
CA ILE A 53 -9.01 15.44 4.13
C ILE A 53 -10.04 16.00 3.16
N PRO A 54 -11.07 16.74 3.63
CA PRO A 54 -12.18 17.17 2.78
C PRO A 54 -11.77 17.94 1.51
N LYS A 55 -10.74 18.79 1.62
CA LYS A 55 -10.28 19.58 0.47
C LYS A 55 -9.59 18.76 -0.62
N ASN A 56 -9.31 17.47 -0.38
CA ASN A 56 -8.66 16.60 -1.35
C ASN A 56 -9.66 15.77 -2.18
N HIS A 57 -10.91 16.22 -2.28
CA HIS A 57 -11.95 15.47 -2.96
C HIS A 57 -11.58 15.09 -4.42
N SER A 58 -11.02 16.01 -5.17
CA SER A 58 -10.64 15.74 -6.57
C SER A 58 -9.53 14.69 -6.66
N LEU A 59 -8.60 14.68 -5.70
CA LEU A 59 -7.58 13.64 -5.62
C LEU A 59 -8.22 12.27 -5.42
N TYR A 60 -9.17 12.17 -4.49
CA TYR A 60 -9.83 10.89 -4.20
C TYR A 60 -10.62 10.39 -5.40
N GLU A 61 -11.30 11.28 -6.13
CA GLU A 61 -12.00 10.90 -7.35
C GLU A 61 -11.03 10.35 -8.41
N SER A 62 -9.87 11.00 -8.59
CA SER A 62 -8.88 10.52 -9.55
C SER A 62 -8.31 9.15 -9.15
N LEU A 63 -8.13 8.90 -7.87
CA LEU A 63 -7.66 7.61 -7.38
C LEU A 63 -8.69 6.50 -7.61
N LYS A 64 -9.96 6.80 -7.39
CA LYS A 64 -11.03 5.84 -7.69
C LYS A 64 -11.08 5.51 -9.18
N GLN A 65 -10.96 6.52 -10.03
CA GLN A 65 -10.94 6.33 -11.48
C GLN A 65 -9.73 5.52 -11.94
N ALA A 66 -8.61 5.64 -11.21
CA ALA A 66 -7.42 4.84 -11.50
C ALA A 66 -7.58 3.36 -11.13
N GLY A 67 -8.62 3.01 -10.38
CA GLY A 67 -8.92 1.63 -10.04
C GLY A 67 -8.63 1.25 -8.60
N TYR A 68 -8.42 2.23 -7.72
CA TYR A 68 -8.23 1.95 -6.30
C TYR A 68 -9.55 1.89 -5.56
N LYS A 69 -9.63 0.98 -4.61
CA LYS A 69 -10.68 0.97 -3.61
C LYS A 69 -10.16 1.73 -2.40
N ILE A 70 -10.69 2.92 -2.14
CA ILE A 70 -10.17 3.78 -1.09
C ILE A 70 -10.83 3.48 0.23
N ILE A 71 -10.03 3.27 1.26
CA ILE A 71 -10.49 3.13 2.64
C ILE A 71 -9.97 4.34 3.41
N PHE A 72 -10.90 5.16 3.88
CA PHE A 72 -10.55 6.37 4.61
C PHE A 72 -10.43 6.12 6.10
N LYS A 73 -9.41 6.70 6.69
CA LYS A 73 -9.35 6.84 8.13
C LYS A 73 -9.87 8.23 8.49
N PRO A 74 -10.84 8.35 9.39
CA PRO A 74 -11.25 9.65 9.88
C PRO A 74 -10.07 10.38 10.50
N THR A 75 -9.80 11.60 10.05
CA THR A 75 -8.76 12.42 10.63
C THR A 75 -9.39 13.34 11.67
N ILE A 76 -8.84 13.32 12.87
CA ILE A 76 -9.21 14.29 13.89
C ILE A 76 -8.37 15.52 13.61
N ARG A 77 -9.03 16.63 13.24
CA ARG A 77 -8.35 17.92 13.23
C ARG A 77 -7.81 18.15 14.64
N GLY A 78 -6.48 18.16 14.76
CA GLY A 78 -5.86 18.35 16.06
C GLY A 78 -6.39 19.60 16.70
N LYS A 79 -7.00 19.43 17.87
CA LYS A 79 -7.43 20.54 18.72
C LYS A 79 -6.21 21.29 19.27
N LYS A 80 -5.01 20.82 18.98
CA LYS A 80 -3.78 21.45 19.43
C LYS A 80 -3.24 22.32 18.32
N LYS A 81 -3.31 23.61 18.52
CA LYS A 81 -2.60 24.58 17.70
C LYS A 81 -1.13 24.17 17.64
N GLY A 82 -0.61 23.99 16.46
CA GLY A 82 0.80 23.66 16.24
C GLY A 82 1.12 22.22 15.95
N SER A 83 0.19 21.27 16.13
CA SER A 83 0.48 19.90 15.73
C SER A 83 0.33 19.69 14.23
N GLY A 84 -0.37 20.56 13.48
CA GLY A 84 -0.48 20.49 12.02
C GLY A 84 -0.64 19.08 11.45
N GLU A 85 -0.53 18.08 12.30
CA GLU A 85 -0.50 16.69 11.94
C GLU A 85 -1.90 16.14 11.95
N THR A 86 -2.45 15.99 10.77
CA THR A 86 -3.46 14.98 10.57
C THR A 86 -2.75 13.64 10.75
N LYS A 87 -3.00 12.98 11.88
CA LYS A 87 -2.47 11.64 12.08
C LYS A 87 -3.09 10.72 11.01
N GLY A 88 -2.33 10.49 9.94
CA GLY A 88 -2.73 9.61 8.84
C GLY A 88 -2.31 8.17 9.06
N ASN A 89 -2.07 7.73 10.30
CA ASN A 89 -1.70 6.35 10.57
C ASN A 89 -2.89 5.44 10.30
N VAL A 90 -2.78 4.64 9.24
CA VAL A 90 -3.83 3.74 8.78
C VAL A 90 -3.53 2.27 9.12
N ASP A 91 -2.60 2.03 10.04
CA ASP A 91 -2.15 0.67 10.34
C ASP A 91 -3.29 -0.24 10.77
N ALA A 92 -4.16 0.24 11.66
CA ALA A 92 -5.29 -0.56 12.14
C ALA A 92 -6.26 -0.90 11.01
N GLU A 93 -6.58 0.09 10.18
CA GLU A 93 -7.48 -0.10 9.05
C GLU A 93 -6.90 -1.07 8.03
N LEU A 94 -5.61 -0.95 7.72
CA LEU A 94 -4.96 -1.84 6.76
C LEU A 94 -4.96 -3.29 7.26
N VAL A 95 -4.59 -3.50 8.51
CA VAL A 95 -4.57 -4.85 9.11
C VAL A 95 -5.98 -5.43 9.15
N LEU A 96 -6.96 -4.64 9.60
CA LEU A 96 -8.34 -5.10 9.69
C LEU A 96 -8.88 -5.52 8.33
N HIS A 97 -8.72 -4.67 7.32
CA HIS A 97 -9.25 -4.97 5.98
C HIS A 97 -8.51 -6.13 5.32
N SER A 98 -7.20 -6.27 5.58
CA SER A 98 -6.46 -7.43 5.12
C SER A 98 -7.07 -8.73 5.66
N MET A 99 -7.57 -8.71 6.88
CA MET A 99 -8.18 -9.89 7.50
C MET A 99 -9.64 -10.06 7.10
N ILE A 100 -10.38 -8.98 6.94
CA ILE A 100 -11.76 -9.05 6.41
C ILE A 100 -11.75 -9.70 5.03
N GLU A 101 -10.80 -9.31 4.17
CA GLU A 101 -10.69 -9.82 2.82
C GLU A 101 -9.95 -11.14 2.71
N PHE A 102 -9.39 -11.64 3.81
CA PHE A 102 -8.55 -12.83 3.83
C PHE A 102 -9.13 -14.03 3.09
N PRO A 103 -10.43 -14.36 3.24
CA PRO A 103 -11.01 -15.50 2.50
C PRO A 103 -11.12 -15.27 1.00
N ASN A 104 -10.99 -14.03 0.53
CA ASN A 104 -11.29 -13.65 -0.84
C ASN A 104 -10.06 -13.65 -1.75
N TYR A 105 -8.85 -13.67 -1.21
CA TYR A 105 -7.64 -13.65 -2.02
C TYR A 105 -6.77 -14.88 -1.75
N ASP A 106 -5.95 -15.22 -2.75
CA ASP A 106 -4.96 -16.29 -2.66
C ASP A 106 -3.60 -15.72 -2.29
N GLY A 107 -3.32 -14.49 -2.71
CA GLY A 107 -2.08 -13.81 -2.42
C GLY A 107 -2.31 -12.35 -2.09
N ALA A 108 -1.53 -11.83 -1.14
CA ALA A 108 -1.57 -10.43 -0.73
C ALA A 108 -0.24 -9.77 -1.02
N ILE A 109 -0.32 -8.52 -1.48
CA ILE A 109 0.84 -7.64 -1.59
C ILE A 109 0.66 -6.53 -0.57
N ILE A 110 1.59 -6.45 0.38
CA ILE A 110 1.59 -5.40 1.39
C ILE A 110 2.53 -4.30 0.91
N ILE A 111 2.03 -3.08 0.80
CA ILE A 111 2.78 -1.96 0.25
C ILE A 111 3.02 -0.93 1.34
N SER A 112 4.12 -1.09 2.04
CA SER A 112 4.62 -0.23 3.09
C SER A 112 6.00 -0.70 3.55
N GLY A 113 6.81 0.23 4.02
CA GLY A 113 8.08 -0.09 4.66
C GLY A 113 8.01 -0.03 6.18
N ASP A 114 6.81 0.14 6.74
CA ASP A 114 6.60 0.31 8.18
C ASP A 114 6.68 -1.05 8.90
N GLY A 115 7.53 -1.12 9.92
CA GLY A 115 7.69 -2.32 10.74
C GLY A 115 6.48 -2.68 11.58
N ASP A 116 5.53 -1.75 11.75
CA ASP A 116 4.30 -2.03 12.50
C ASP A 116 3.44 -3.10 11.81
N PHE A 117 3.67 -3.36 10.53
CA PHE A 117 2.99 -4.44 9.81
C PHE A 117 3.64 -5.81 9.96
N TYR A 118 4.67 -5.91 10.80
CA TYR A 118 5.39 -7.16 11.02
C TYR A 118 4.45 -8.34 11.32
N CYS A 119 3.51 -8.14 12.25
CA CYS A 119 2.58 -9.22 12.65
C CYS A 119 1.70 -9.66 11.48
N LEU A 120 1.24 -8.73 10.67
CA LEU A 120 0.42 -9.05 9.51
C LEU A 120 1.22 -9.85 8.48
N VAL A 121 2.41 -9.37 8.17
CA VAL A 121 3.29 -10.02 7.18
C VAL A 121 3.63 -11.44 7.63
N GLU A 122 3.98 -11.61 8.90
CA GLU A 122 4.29 -12.92 9.47
C GLU A 122 3.11 -13.88 9.35
N TYR A 123 1.92 -13.40 9.68
CA TYR A 123 0.72 -14.21 9.60
C TYR A 123 0.40 -14.63 8.15
N LEU A 124 0.49 -13.69 7.23
CA LEU A 124 0.24 -13.98 5.82
C LEU A 124 1.24 -14.98 5.26
N GLU A 125 2.52 -14.86 5.64
CA GLU A 125 3.53 -15.83 5.23
C GLU A 125 3.20 -17.22 5.78
N LYS A 126 2.86 -17.30 7.06
CA LYS A 126 2.51 -18.56 7.71
C LYS A 126 1.33 -19.25 7.03
N LYS A 127 0.39 -18.47 6.51
CA LYS A 127 -0.80 -18.99 5.82
C LYS A 127 -0.59 -19.16 4.31
N ASN A 128 0.63 -18.98 3.83
CA ASN A 128 0.97 -19.08 2.40
C ASN A 128 0.18 -18.11 1.53
N LYS A 129 -0.13 -16.93 2.07
CA LYS A 129 -0.84 -15.87 1.34
C LYS A 129 -0.03 -14.59 1.14
N LEU A 130 1.23 -14.57 1.57
CA LEU A 130 2.09 -13.42 1.30
C LEU A 130 2.74 -13.58 -0.07
N LEU A 131 2.44 -12.66 -0.98
CA LEU A 131 3.02 -12.68 -2.31
C LEU A 131 4.26 -11.78 -2.39
N LYS A 132 4.12 -10.52 -2.01
CA LYS A 132 5.20 -9.53 -2.03
C LYS A 132 5.00 -8.49 -0.94
N ILE A 133 6.12 -7.86 -0.56
CA ILE A 133 6.14 -6.63 0.24
C ILE A 133 6.78 -5.58 -0.65
N VAL A 134 6.03 -4.55 -1.04
CA VAL A 134 6.56 -3.46 -1.86
C VAL A 134 6.87 -2.29 -0.93
N VAL A 135 8.15 -1.93 -0.87
CA VAL A 135 8.62 -0.84 -0.02
C VAL A 135 8.95 0.39 -0.87
N PRO A 136 8.78 1.61 -0.32
CA PRO A 136 9.00 2.83 -1.11
C PRO A 136 10.47 3.06 -1.46
N ASN A 137 11.40 2.57 -0.63
CA ASN A 137 12.84 2.69 -0.87
C ASN A 137 13.58 1.67 0.01
N ASP A 138 14.90 1.69 -0.03
CA ASP A 138 15.72 0.70 0.69
C ASP A 138 15.81 0.95 2.20
N LYS A 139 15.27 2.05 2.68
CA LYS A 139 15.30 2.42 4.10
C LYS A 139 14.03 1.97 4.82
N TYR A 140 13.63 0.73 4.59
CA TYR A 140 12.48 0.16 5.29
C TYR A 140 12.90 -0.37 6.67
N SER A 141 11.91 -0.65 7.52
CA SER A 141 12.16 -1.10 8.88
C SER A 141 12.99 -2.38 8.93
N SER A 142 13.94 -2.42 9.85
CA SER A 142 14.77 -3.62 10.09
C SER A 142 13.91 -4.83 10.52
N LEU A 143 12.74 -4.59 11.08
CA LEU A 143 11.80 -5.67 11.45
C LEU A 143 11.34 -6.48 10.23
N LEU A 144 11.38 -5.89 9.05
CA LEU A 144 10.95 -6.57 7.81
C LEU A 144 12.07 -7.35 7.13
N ARG A 145 13.31 -7.22 7.58
CA ARG A 145 14.47 -7.84 6.89
C ARG A 145 14.39 -9.35 6.80
N LYS A 146 13.79 -10.01 7.79
CA LYS A 146 13.64 -11.46 7.72
C LYS A 146 12.74 -11.92 6.58
N PHE A 147 11.97 -11.00 6.00
CA PHE A 147 11.11 -11.28 4.85
C PHE A 147 11.74 -10.80 3.52
N ALA A 148 13.06 -10.65 3.47
CA ALA A 148 13.77 -10.08 2.33
C ALA A 148 13.42 -10.76 1.00
N GLN A 149 13.15 -12.05 1.01
CA GLN A 149 12.78 -12.79 -0.20
C GLN A 149 11.49 -12.28 -0.86
N TYR A 150 10.64 -11.59 -0.09
CA TYR A 150 9.38 -11.03 -0.59
C TYR A 150 9.50 -9.55 -0.96
N ILE A 151 10.57 -8.88 -0.55
CA ILE A 151 10.66 -7.42 -0.60
C ILE A 151 11.12 -6.95 -1.98
N VAL A 152 10.39 -5.97 -2.51
CA VAL A 152 10.72 -5.26 -3.75
C VAL A 152 10.62 -3.77 -3.48
N SER A 153 11.66 -3.01 -3.83
CA SER A 153 11.64 -1.55 -3.74
C SER A 153 11.00 -0.94 -4.98
N VAL A 154 10.16 0.07 -4.77
CA VAL A 154 9.55 0.83 -5.89
C VAL A 154 10.62 1.44 -6.79
N ASN A 155 11.78 1.80 -6.23
CA ASN A 155 12.89 2.35 -7.02
C ASN A 155 13.32 1.41 -8.15
N LEU A 156 13.11 0.11 -8.01
CA LEU A 156 13.49 -0.87 -9.02
C LEU A 156 12.72 -0.68 -10.33
N PHE A 157 11.50 -0.20 -10.24
CA PHE A 157 10.65 0.03 -11.42
C PHE A 157 10.19 1.49 -11.52
N LYS A 158 10.98 2.40 -10.97
CA LYS A 158 10.72 3.83 -10.93
C LYS A 158 10.27 4.40 -12.28
N ASP A 159 10.96 4.04 -13.35
CA ASP A 159 10.71 4.60 -14.67
C ASP A 159 9.32 4.28 -15.21
N LYS A 160 8.70 3.21 -14.69
CA LYS A 160 7.36 2.79 -15.11
C LYS A 160 6.24 3.47 -14.34
N VAL A 161 6.57 4.03 -13.18
CA VAL A 161 5.55 4.54 -12.24
C VAL A 161 5.78 5.99 -11.82
N LYS A 162 6.86 6.61 -12.26
CA LYS A 162 7.12 8.00 -11.89
C LYS A 162 6.21 8.96 -12.65
N ARG A 163 5.92 10.09 -12.02
CA ARG A 163 5.27 11.20 -12.67
C ARG A 163 6.16 11.74 -13.78
N GLY A 164 5.55 11.90 -14.93
CA GLY A 164 6.23 12.47 -16.08
C GLY A 164 6.47 13.96 -15.97
#